data_333b34e67c398231b34476ca1bb5dd65
#
_entry.id   333b34e67c398231b34476ca1bb5dd65
#
_cell.length_a   1.000
_cell.length_b   1.000
_cell.length_c   1.000
_cell.angle_alpha   90.00
_cell.angle_beta   90.00
_cell.angle_gamma   90.00
#
_symmetry.space_group_name_H-M   'P 1'
#
loop_
_entity.id
_entity.type
_entity.pdbx_description
1 polymer ?
#
loop_
_entity_poly.entity_id
_entity_poly.type
_entity_poly.pdbx_seq_one_letter_code
_entity_poly.pdbx_strand_id
1 'polypeptide(L)'
;MGLMLTFRLPSVQKEIANKFTKWIEKEYELKIQVDKIIPSILGGLHCNDFLLLDGNNDTLIYIEKFKLQTSNYSFKHFNKVYIQGLVLNCNYKDSISDSNIFKVFEPFFASQGNSKSLIIDNLWVNNASLDISNTKEIKSFREVNMYLKECLLSSDIDFVMSNLDFEVVDGAHHQFDVDRVLFSPNKNVINEFNWKSGNSILRFNLMQNLLSNQGELKINDF
;
A
#
# COMPACT_ATOMS: atom_id res chain seq x y z
N MET A 1 -8.13 -34.29 6.00
CA MET A 1 -8.91 -33.48 6.97
C MET A 1 -8.12 -33.09 8.23
N GLY A 2 -7.30 -33.98 8.82
CA GLY A 2 -6.54 -33.70 10.05
C GLY A 2 -5.54 -32.54 9.98
N LEU A 3 -4.83 -32.38 8.87
CA LEU A 3 -3.80 -31.34 8.69
C LEU A 3 -4.36 -29.92 8.73
N MET A 4 -5.62 -29.73 8.35
CA MET A 4 -6.28 -28.44 8.32
C MET A 4 -6.74 -27.95 9.70
N LEU A 5 -7.05 -28.88 10.61
CA LEU A 5 -7.41 -28.55 11.98
C LEU A 5 -6.19 -28.07 12.76
N THR A 6 -5.00 -28.59 12.46
CA THR A 6 -3.76 -28.19 13.15
C THR A 6 -3.39 -26.74 12.88
N PHE A 7 -3.63 -26.19 11.69
CA PHE A 7 -3.36 -24.76 11.38
C PHE A 7 -4.29 -23.78 12.12
N ARG A 8 -5.38 -24.27 12.71
CA ARG A 8 -6.29 -23.46 13.55
C ARG A 8 -5.87 -23.42 15.02
N LEU A 9 -4.93 -24.23 15.44
CA LEU A 9 -4.45 -24.22 16.81
C LEU A 9 -3.62 -22.94 17.06
N PRO A 10 -3.92 -22.17 18.12
CA PRO A 10 -3.20 -20.92 18.43
C PRO A 10 -1.68 -21.10 18.56
N SER A 11 -1.24 -22.24 19.12
CA SER A 11 0.19 -22.58 19.25
C SER A 11 0.88 -22.72 17.89
N VAL A 12 0.22 -23.35 16.92
CA VAL A 12 0.76 -23.52 15.56
C VAL A 12 0.80 -22.19 14.82
N GLN A 13 -0.25 -21.37 14.95
CA GLN A 13 -0.30 -20.03 14.35
C GLN A 13 0.83 -19.14 14.88
N LYS A 14 1.07 -19.18 16.20
CA LYS A 14 2.17 -18.44 16.83
C LYS A 14 3.54 -18.94 16.37
N GLU A 15 3.71 -20.25 16.20
CA GLU A 15 4.96 -20.81 15.70
C GLU A 15 5.23 -20.39 14.24
N ILE A 16 4.19 -20.38 13.39
CA ILE A 16 4.29 -19.89 12.01
C ILE A 16 4.66 -18.40 12.00
N ALA A 17 3.99 -17.58 12.83
CA ALA A 17 4.30 -16.17 12.97
C ALA A 17 5.76 -15.96 13.37
N ASN A 18 6.25 -16.67 14.39
CA ASN A 18 7.63 -16.56 14.85
C ASN A 18 8.66 -16.98 13.77
N LYS A 19 8.38 -18.05 13.02
CA LYS A 19 9.26 -18.48 11.92
C LYS A 19 9.29 -17.46 10.78
N PHE A 20 8.12 -16.90 10.44
CA PHE A 20 8.00 -15.85 9.42
C PHE A 20 8.75 -14.59 9.83
N THR A 21 8.56 -14.12 11.06
CA THR A 21 9.26 -12.95 11.61
C THR A 21 10.77 -13.12 11.53
N LYS A 22 11.30 -14.25 12.05
CA LYS A 22 12.74 -14.54 12.01
C LYS A 22 13.29 -14.64 10.59
N TRP A 23 12.51 -15.15 9.66
CA TRP A 23 12.92 -15.21 8.26
C TRP A 23 13.02 -13.82 7.65
N ILE A 24 12.02 -12.95 7.84
CA ILE A 24 12.05 -11.55 7.36
C ILE A 24 13.23 -10.79 7.99
N GLU A 25 13.40 -10.91 9.31
CA GLU A 25 14.51 -10.27 10.03
C GLU A 25 15.87 -10.67 9.47
N LYS A 26 16.03 -11.97 9.16
CA LYS A 26 17.29 -12.50 8.60
C LYS A 26 17.53 -12.08 7.15
N GLU A 27 16.48 -12.09 6.33
CA GLU A 27 16.59 -11.88 4.88
C GLU A 27 16.63 -10.40 4.51
N TYR A 28 15.92 -9.57 5.28
CA TYR A 28 15.71 -8.15 4.93
C TYR A 28 16.21 -7.18 6.00
N GLU A 29 16.76 -7.69 7.11
CA GLU A 29 17.19 -6.87 8.26
C GLU A 29 16.10 -5.98 8.86
N LEU A 30 14.82 -6.36 8.65
CA LEU A 30 13.66 -5.64 9.13
C LEU A 30 13.14 -6.23 10.44
N LYS A 31 12.88 -5.37 11.42
CA LYS A 31 12.24 -5.77 12.67
C LYS A 31 10.74 -5.79 12.50
N ILE A 32 10.14 -6.98 12.48
CA ILE A 32 8.71 -7.15 12.42
C ILE A 32 8.18 -7.91 13.62
N GLN A 33 6.93 -7.63 13.97
CA GLN A 33 6.17 -8.38 14.96
C GLN A 33 4.81 -8.73 14.36
N VAL A 34 4.34 -9.94 14.62
CA VAL A 34 3.05 -10.42 14.12
C VAL A 34 2.43 -11.29 15.21
N ASP A 35 1.21 -10.99 15.63
CA ASP A 35 0.52 -11.79 16.65
C ASP A 35 0.10 -13.14 16.07
N LYS A 36 -0.58 -13.14 14.92
CA LYS A 36 -1.12 -14.35 14.31
C LYS A 36 -0.97 -14.34 12.80
N ILE A 37 -0.56 -15.50 12.27
CA ILE A 37 -0.62 -15.80 10.84
C ILE A 37 -1.49 -17.04 10.66
N ILE A 38 -2.60 -16.89 9.94
CA ILE A 38 -3.57 -17.93 9.67
C ILE A 38 -3.59 -18.22 8.17
N PRO A 39 -2.94 -19.29 7.72
CA PRO A 39 -3.05 -19.70 6.33
C PRO A 39 -4.49 -20.11 5.99
N SER A 40 -4.95 -19.70 4.80
CA SER A 40 -6.24 -20.09 4.27
C SER A 40 -6.11 -21.31 3.36
N ILE A 41 -7.08 -22.20 3.43
CA ILE A 41 -7.17 -23.43 2.63
C ILE A 41 -7.29 -23.10 1.13
N LEU A 42 -7.89 -21.96 0.80
CA LEU A 42 -8.15 -21.53 -0.58
C LEU A 42 -7.01 -20.68 -1.17
N GLY A 43 -5.79 -20.81 -0.64
CA GLY A 43 -4.67 -20.00 -1.09
C GLY A 43 -4.78 -18.58 -0.59
N GLY A 44 -4.39 -18.34 0.65
CA GLY A 44 -4.40 -17.02 1.21
C GLY A 44 -3.76 -16.96 2.60
N LEU A 45 -3.69 -15.78 3.13
CA LEU A 45 -3.10 -15.48 4.42
C LEU A 45 -3.96 -14.46 5.16
N HIS A 46 -4.21 -14.72 6.44
CA HIS A 46 -4.71 -13.71 7.38
C HIS A 46 -3.63 -13.41 8.39
N CYS A 47 -3.39 -12.15 8.63
CA CYS A 47 -2.46 -11.67 9.63
C CYS A 47 -3.18 -10.65 10.51
N ASN A 48 -3.00 -10.72 11.82
CA ASN A 48 -3.46 -9.71 12.75
C ASN A 48 -2.26 -9.09 13.44
N ASP A 49 -2.41 -7.81 13.78
CA ASP A 49 -1.42 -7.04 14.54
C ASP A 49 0.00 -7.15 13.96
N PHE A 50 0.10 -6.82 12.66
CA PHE A 50 1.38 -6.71 11.99
C PHE A 50 2.02 -5.37 12.34
N LEU A 51 3.25 -5.40 12.84
CA LEU A 51 4.04 -4.24 13.19
C LEU A 51 5.39 -4.30 12.48
N LEU A 52 5.74 -3.24 11.77
CA LEU A 52 7.06 -3.02 11.21
C LEU A 52 7.70 -1.83 11.93
N LEU A 53 8.90 -2.04 12.44
CA LEU A 53 9.68 -1.03 13.13
C LEU A 53 10.80 -0.51 12.22
N ASP A 54 11.15 0.75 12.38
CA ASP A 54 12.33 1.33 11.74
C ASP A 54 13.62 0.99 12.51
N GLY A 55 14.77 1.51 12.03
CA GLY A 55 16.07 1.30 12.65
C GLY A 55 16.19 1.83 14.09
N ASN A 56 15.32 2.74 14.49
CA ASN A 56 15.26 3.31 15.85
C ASN A 56 14.30 2.57 16.78
N ASN A 57 13.61 1.54 16.30
CA ASN A 57 12.50 0.83 16.90
C ASN A 57 11.20 1.67 17.02
N ASP A 58 11.06 2.72 16.22
CA ASP A 58 9.82 3.46 16.11
C ASP A 58 8.87 2.74 15.14
N THR A 59 7.57 2.82 15.42
CA THR A 59 6.55 2.21 14.55
C THR A 59 6.54 2.90 13.19
N LEU A 60 6.93 2.17 12.16
CA LEU A 60 6.86 2.62 10.78
C LEU A 60 5.50 2.29 10.16
N ILE A 61 5.11 1.01 10.30
CA ILE A 61 3.83 0.50 9.80
C ILE A 61 3.19 -0.36 10.89
N TYR A 62 1.92 -0.11 11.16
CA TYR A 62 1.06 -1.01 11.91
C TYR A 62 -0.17 -1.35 11.08
N ILE A 63 -0.59 -2.61 11.10
CA ILE A 63 -1.80 -3.10 10.43
C ILE A 63 -2.59 -3.97 11.41
N GLU A 64 -3.80 -3.55 11.75
CA GLU A 64 -4.69 -4.31 12.63
C GLU A 64 -5.07 -5.66 12.01
N LYS A 65 -5.53 -5.64 10.74
CA LYS A 65 -5.91 -6.86 10.01
C LYS A 65 -5.45 -6.77 8.56
N PHE A 66 -4.83 -7.83 8.13
CA PHE A 66 -4.35 -8.01 6.77
C PHE A 66 -4.83 -9.34 6.22
N LYS A 67 -5.45 -9.34 5.04
CA LYS A 67 -5.91 -10.55 4.36
C LYS A 67 -5.44 -10.54 2.93
N LEU A 68 -4.81 -11.64 2.54
CA LEU A 68 -4.43 -11.92 1.16
C LEU A 68 -5.21 -13.13 0.64
N GLN A 69 -5.60 -13.09 -0.61
CA GLN A 69 -6.12 -14.22 -1.34
C GLN A 69 -5.42 -14.32 -2.70
N THR A 70 -4.88 -15.51 -3.01
CA THR A 70 -4.23 -15.80 -4.28
C THR A 70 -5.07 -16.79 -5.08
N SER A 71 -5.07 -16.70 -6.42
CA SER A 71 -5.78 -17.64 -7.27
C SER A 71 -5.01 -18.95 -7.48
N ASN A 72 -3.68 -18.90 -7.51
CA ASN A 72 -2.84 -20.00 -7.98
C ASN A 72 -1.67 -20.33 -7.03
N TYR A 73 -1.81 -20.05 -5.74
CA TYR A 73 -0.69 -20.15 -4.78
C TYR A 73 0.56 -19.36 -5.21
N SER A 74 0.37 -18.39 -6.12
CA SER A 74 1.42 -17.51 -6.59
C SER A 74 1.48 -16.27 -5.71
N PHE A 75 2.62 -15.98 -5.13
CA PHE A 75 2.87 -14.73 -4.41
C PHE A 75 3.12 -13.53 -5.34
N LYS A 76 2.83 -13.69 -6.64
CA LYS A 76 2.93 -12.61 -7.63
C LYS A 76 1.57 -12.10 -8.10
N HIS A 77 0.50 -12.86 -7.84
CA HIS A 77 -0.85 -12.49 -8.22
C HIS A 77 -1.83 -12.71 -7.08
N PHE A 78 -2.39 -11.63 -6.58
CA PHE A 78 -3.39 -11.60 -5.53
C PHE A 78 -4.73 -11.17 -6.08
N ASN A 79 -5.74 -12.01 -5.92
CA ASN A 79 -7.12 -11.66 -6.31
C ASN A 79 -7.70 -10.61 -5.39
N LYS A 80 -7.39 -10.71 -4.08
CA LYS A 80 -7.89 -9.80 -3.07
C LYS A 80 -6.83 -9.52 -2.03
N VAL A 81 -6.64 -8.24 -1.76
CA VAL A 81 -5.87 -7.72 -0.65
C VAL A 81 -6.78 -6.83 0.18
N TYR A 82 -6.90 -7.11 1.46
CA TYR A 82 -7.68 -6.32 2.39
C TYR A 82 -6.83 -5.90 3.56
N ILE A 83 -6.77 -4.60 3.80
CA ILE A 83 -6.02 -3.96 4.88
C ILE A 83 -7.00 -3.16 5.72
N GLN A 84 -7.00 -3.37 7.02
CA GLN A 84 -7.82 -2.63 7.97
C GLN A 84 -6.95 -2.08 9.08
N GLY A 85 -7.19 -0.83 9.46
CA GLY A 85 -6.50 -0.16 10.57
C GLY A 85 -5.00 0.00 10.27
N LEU A 86 -4.63 0.39 9.04
CA LEU A 86 -3.26 0.74 8.67
C LEU A 86 -2.87 2.05 9.35
N VAL A 87 -1.78 2.05 10.09
CA VAL A 87 -1.09 3.26 10.56
C VAL A 87 0.27 3.33 9.87
N LEU A 88 0.53 4.43 9.20
CA LEU A 88 1.77 4.67 8.46
C LEU A 88 2.42 5.96 8.97
N ASN A 89 3.67 5.86 9.46
CA ASN A 89 4.45 6.99 9.94
C ASN A 89 5.61 7.28 8.99
N CYS A 90 5.52 8.32 8.20
CA CYS A 90 6.52 8.74 7.24
C CYS A 90 7.28 9.97 7.74
N ASN A 91 8.54 9.78 8.11
CA ASN A 91 9.42 10.86 8.54
C ASN A 91 10.48 11.11 7.46
N TYR A 92 10.65 12.35 7.03
CA TYR A 92 11.67 12.75 6.07
C TYR A 92 12.35 14.07 6.49
N LYS A 93 13.57 14.32 6.00
CA LYS A 93 14.27 15.60 6.26
C LYS A 93 14.05 16.59 5.14
N ASP A 94 14.59 16.31 3.98
CA ASP A 94 14.63 17.23 2.84
C ASP A 94 13.77 16.75 1.68
N SER A 95 13.68 15.45 1.46
CA SER A 95 12.89 14.84 0.39
C SER A 95 12.26 13.52 0.82
N ILE A 96 11.23 13.08 0.10
CA ILE A 96 10.55 11.80 0.35
C ILE A 96 11.52 10.62 0.16
N SER A 97 12.53 10.74 -0.70
CA SER A 97 13.56 9.71 -0.87
C SER A 97 14.42 9.51 0.39
N ASP A 98 14.49 10.51 1.27
CA ASP A 98 15.18 10.41 2.55
C ASP A 98 14.31 9.88 3.68
N SER A 99 13.07 9.52 3.36
CA SER A 99 12.11 9.06 4.37
C SER A 99 12.51 7.70 4.96
N ASN A 100 12.08 7.49 6.20
CA ASN A 100 12.24 6.21 6.89
C ASN A 100 11.57 5.07 6.12
N ILE A 101 10.41 5.32 5.49
CA ILE A 101 9.71 4.35 4.65
C ILE A 101 10.57 3.98 3.43
N PHE A 102 11.06 4.97 2.70
CA PHE A 102 11.84 4.72 1.50
C PHE A 102 13.08 3.89 1.80
N LYS A 103 13.80 4.22 2.88
CA LYS A 103 15.00 3.47 3.32
C LYS A 103 14.71 2.02 3.65
N VAL A 104 13.58 1.73 4.28
CA VAL A 104 13.17 0.36 4.62
C VAL A 104 12.81 -0.44 3.35
N PHE A 105 12.20 0.19 2.36
CA PHE A 105 11.77 -0.48 1.14
C PHE A 105 12.80 -0.41 0.00
N GLU A 106 13.86 0.39 0.12
CA GLU A 106 14.92 0.53 -0.88
C GLU A 106 15.49 -0.81 -1.36
N PRO A 107 15.80 -1.80 -0.47
CA PRO A 107 16.31 -3.10 -0.91
C PRO A 107 15.34 -3.86 -1.82
N PHE A 108 14.03 -3.65 -1.66
CA PHE A 108 13.01 -4.28 -2.51
C PHE A 108 12.94 -3.62 -3.89
N PHE A 109 13.24 -2.32 -3.98
CA PHE A 109 13.27 -1.59 -5.25
C PHE A 109 14.61 -1.76 -5.97
N ALA A 110 15.73 -1.85 -5.24
CA ALA A 110 17.08 -1.99 -5.80
C ALA A 110 17.36 -3.38 -6.39
N SER A 111 16.67 -4.42 -5.93
CA SER A 111 16.86 -5.82 -6.40
C SER A 111 16.24 -6.11 -7.78
N GLN A 112 15.89 -5.10 -8.56
CA GLN A 112 15.18 -5.21 -9.84
C GLN A 112 16.02 -5.70 -11.03
N GLY A 113 16.91 -6.66 -10.82
CA GLY A 113 17.55 -7.37 -11.94
C GLY A 113 16.63 -8.32 -12.73
N ASN A 114 15.49 -8.70 -12.17
CA ASN A 114 14.41 -9.44 -12.84
C ASN A 114 13.09 -8.83 -12.40
N SER A 115 12.40 -8.16 -13.29
CA SER A 115 11.10 -7.52 -13.09
C SER A 115 10.05 -8.50 -12.53
N LYS A 116 9.99 -8.60 -11.21
CA LYS A 116 8.93 -9.35 -10.54
C LYS A 116 7.72 -8.43 -10.50
N SER A 117 6.84 -8.56 -11.48
CA SER A 117 5.55 -7.88 -11.44
C SER A 117 4.71 -8.45 -10.30
N LEU A 118 4.10 -7.56 -9.52
CA LEU A 118 3.06 -7.86 -8.56
C LEU A 118 1.72 -7.42 -9.14
N ILE A 119 0.78 -8.35 -9.22
CA ILE A 119 -0.58 -8.09 -9.70
C ILE A 119 -1.53 -8.21 -8.52
N ILE A 120 -2.41 -7.22 -8.36
CA ILE A 120 -3.48 -7.23 -7.36
C ILE A 120 -4.77 -6.87 -8.08
N ASP A 121 -5.69 -7.83 -8.20
CA ASP A 121 -6.97 -7.57 -8.87
C ASP A 121 -7.84 -6.59 -8.09
N ASN A 122 -7.83 -6.69 -6.75
CA ASN A 122 -8.60 -5.82 -5.88
C ASN A 122 -7.84 -5.56 -4.57
N LEU A 123 -7.65 -4.28 -4.23
CA LEU A 123 -7.06 -3.82 -2.98
C LEU A 123 -8.03 -2.92 -2.24
N TRP A 124 -8.39 -3.29 -1.03
CA TRP A 124 -9.15 -2.46 -0.08
C TRP A 124 -8.27 -2.05 1.07
N VAL A 125 -8.27 -0.77 1.36
CA VAL A 125 -7.69 -0.20 2.57
C VAL A 125 -8.81 0.52 3.30
N ASN A 126 -9.08 0.13 4.54
CA ASN A 126 -10.15 0.72 5.33
C ASN A 126 -9.61 1.24 6.65
N ASN A 127 -10.08 2.43 7.03
CA ASN A 127 -9.74 3.09 8.28
C ASN A 127 -8.21 3.17 8.49
N ALA A 128 -7.51 3.66 7.48
CA ALA A 128 -6.08 3.90 7.60
C ALA A 128 -5.80 5.31 8.13
N SER A 129 -4.63 5.48 8.70
CA SER A 129 -4.07 6.78 9.06
C SER A 129 -2.65 6.91 8.54
N LEU A 130 -2.31 8.11 8.10
CA LEU A 130 -1.01 8.44 7.56
C LEU A 130 -0.51 9.71 8.23
N ASP A 131 0.64 9.64 8.89
CA ASP A 131 1.36 10.78 9.42
C ASP A 131 2.62 11.01 8.58
N ILE A 132 2.69 12.17 7.94
CA ILE A 132 3.85 12.61 7.17
C ILE A 132 4.47 13.78 7.93
N SER A 133 5.70 13.60 8.40
CA SER A 133 6.39 14.62 9.16
C SER A 133 7.75 14.96 8.58
N ASN A 134 8.12 16.22 8.71
CA ASN A 134 9.45 16.73 8.49
C ASN A 134 9.86 17.61 9.67
N THR A 135 11.02 18.27 9.56
CA THR A 135 11.55 19.16 10.63
C THR A 135 10.67 20.39 10.93
N LYS A 136 9.70 20.73 10.09
CA LYS A 136 8.90 21.95 10.15
C LYS A 136 7.42 21.71 10.43
N GLU A 137 6.87 20.63 9.91
CA GLU A 137 5.42 20.37 9.93
C GLU A 137 5.09 18.88 10.03
N ILE A 138 3.91 18.58 10.53
CA ILE A 138 3.29 17.26 10.51
C ILE A 138 1.98 17.40 9.75
N LYS A 139 1.80 16.58 8.72
CA LYS A 139 0.52 16.43 7.99
C LYS A 139 -0.06 15.08 8.33
N SER A 140 -1.24 15.09 8.89
CA SER A 140 -1.94 13.87 9.28
C SER A 140 -3.20 13.68 8.47
N PHE A 141 -3.36 12.47 7.97
CA PHE A 141 -4.54 12.01 7.25
C PHE A 141 -5.19 10.92 8.08
N ARG A 142 -6.50 10.98 8.23
CA ARG A 142 -7.30 10.08 9.06
C ARG A 142 -8.44 9.51 8.24
N GLU A 143 -9.00 8.40 8.74
CA GLU A 143 -10.13 7.72 8.11
C GLU A 143 -9.89 7.44 6.61
N VAL A 144 -8.64 7.16 6.25
CA VAL A 144 -8.28 6.90 4.85
C VAL A 144 -8.91 5.58 4.42
N ASN A 145 -9.81 5.67 3.45
CA ASN A 145 -10.43 4.51 2.81
C ASN A 145 -10.10 4.53 1.33
N MET A 146 -9.62 3.43 0.80
CA MET A 146 -9.17 3.33 -0.58
C MET A 146 -9.60 2.00 -1.19
N TYR A 147 -10.05 2.06 -2.44
CA TYR A 147 -10.32 0.88 -3.25
C TYR A 147 -9.63 1.00 -4.60
N LEU A 148 -8.67 0.12 -4.84
CA LEU A 148 -7.97 0.01 -6.12
C LEU A 148 -8.32 -1.31 -6.81
N LYS A 149 -8.35 -1.27 -8.13
CA LYS A 149 -8.54 -2.42 -9.02
C LYS A 149 -7.39 -2.52 -10.00
N GLU A 150 -7.18 -3.74 -10.50
CA GLU A 150 -6.26 -3.99 -11.62
C GLU A 150 -4.86 -3.41 -11.37
N CYS A 151 -4.38 -3.49 -10.10
CA CYS A 151 -3.08 -2.93 -9.76
C CYS A 151 -1.97 -3.79 -10.33
N LEU A 152 -1.15 -3.21 -11.18
CA LEU A 152 0.11 -3.76 -11.65
C LEU A 152 1.25 -2.93 -11.05
N LEU A 153 2.08 -3.57 -10.27
CA LEU A 153 3.29 -2.99 -9.69
C LEU A 153 4.51 -3.71 -10.28
N SER A 154 5.21 -3.04 -11.17
CA SER A 154 6.41 -3.51 -11.84
C SER A 154 7.34 -2.31 -12.08
N SER A 155 8.07 -2.26 -13.21
CA SER A 155 8.65 -1.00 -13.72
C SER A 155 7.60 0.06 -14.01
N ASP A 156 6.38 -0.39 -14.32
CA ASP A 156 5.20 0.45 -14.50
C ASP A 156 4.29 0.31 -13.27
N ILE A 157 3.63 1.39 -12.90
CA ILE A 157 2.56 1.41 -11.89
C ILE A 157 1.27 1.71 -12.65
N ASP A 158 0.36 0.76 -12.65
CA ASP A 158 -0.93 0.87 -13.35
C ASP A 158 -2.05 0.40 -12.44
N PHE A 159 -3.08 1.22 -12.26
CA PHE A 159 -4.25 0.87 -11.44
C PHE A 159 -5.47 1.73 -11.78
N VAL A 160 -6.63 1.21 -11.43
CA VAL A 160 -7.91 1.93 -11.37
C VAL A 160 -8.20 2.26 -9.91
N MET A 161 -8.45 3.51 -9.59
CA MET A 161 -8.85 3.93 -8.25
C MET A 161 -10.33 4.29 -8.24
N SER A 162 -11.15 3.41 -7.68
CA SER A 162 -12.60 3.60 -7.64
C SER A 162 -13.06 4.46 -6.47
N ASN A 163 -12.25 4.60 -5.45
CA ASN A 163 -12.51 5.47 -4.30
C ASN A 163 -11.23 5.70 -3.51
N LEU A 164 -11.00 6.95 -3.13
CA LEU A 164 -10.07 7.34 -2.07
C LEU A 164 -10.71 8.49 -1.32
N ASP A 165 -11.06 8.28 -0.07
CA ASP A 165 -11.55 9.31 0.83
C ASP A 165 -10.70 9.40 2.08
N PHE A 166 -10.54 10.59 2.61
CA PHE A 166 -9.80 10.85 3.85
C PHE A 166 -10.15 12.21 4.44
N GLU A 167 -9.88 12.35 5.73
CA GLU A 167 -9.86 13.62 6.42
C GLU A 167 -8.43 14.11 6.66
N VAL A 168 -8.21 15.39 6.45
CA VAL A 168 -7.01 16.09 6.93
C VAL A 168 -7.30 16.59 8.35
N VAL A 169 -6.28 16.68 9.21
CA VAL A 169 -6.45 17.02 10.64
C VAL A 169 -7.12 18.40 10.88
N ASP A 170 -7.14 19.28 9.90
CA ASP A 170 -7.90 20.53 9.95
C ASP A 170 -9.43 20.36 9.76
N GLY A 171 -9.91 19.15 9.61
CA GLY A 171 -11.31 18.79 9.44
C GLY A 171 -11.81 18.84 7.99
N ALA A 172 -10.94 19.06 7.02
CA ALA A 172 -11.34 19.00 5.61
C ALA A 172 -11.45 17.54 5.15
N HIS A 173 -12.63 17.18 4.67
CA HIS A 173 -12.87 15.88 4.06
C HIS A 173 -12.65 15.96 2.56
N HIS A 174 -11.85 15.02 2.02
CA HIS A 174 -11.50 14.94 0.62
C HIS A 174 -11.90 13.59 0.05
N GLN A 175 -12.46 13.62 -1.15
CA GLN A 175 -12.85 12.44 -1.89
C GLN A 175 -12.23 12.50 -3.29
N PHE A 176 -11.66 11.37 -3.71
CA PHE A 176 -11.04 11.21 -5.03
C PHE A 176 -11.55 9.94 -5.70
N ASP A 177 -11.74 10.02 -6.99
CA ASP A 177 -11.82 8.86 -7.86
C ASP A 177 -11.04 9.11 -9.14
N VAL A 178 -10.52 8.04 -9.74
CA VAL A 178 -9.73 8.11 -10.97
C VAL A 178 -10.02 6.86 -11.79
N ASP A 179 -10.40 7.02 -13.04
CA ASP A 179 -10.65 5.88 -13.92
C ASP A 179 -9.37 5.06 -14.15
N ARG A 180 -8.24 5.73 -14.39
CA ARG A 180 -6.96 5.04 -14.53
C ARG A 180 -5.77 5.94 -14.18
N VAL A 181 -4.82 5.37 -13.48
CA VAL A 181 -3.50 5.95 -13.25
C VAL A 181 -2.44 4.99 -13.83
N LEU A 182 -1.64 5.48 -14.74
CA LEU A 182 -0.49 4.78 -15.28
C LEU A 182 0.75 5.65 -15.16
N PHE A 183 1.76 5.16 -14.45
CA PHE A 183 3.11 5.72 -14.43
C PHE A 183 4.07 4.71 -15.02
N SER A 184 4.75 5.09 -16.09
CA SER A 184 5.76 4.26 -16.75
C SER A 184 6.99 5.09 -17.11
N PRO A 185 8.12 4.48 -17.44
CA PRO A 185 9.33 5.19 -17.86
C PRO A 185 9.12 6.10 -19.08
N ASN A 186 8.11 5.82 -19.90
CA ASN A 186 7.87 6.52 -21.16
C ASN A 186 6.69 7.49 -21.10
N LYS A 187 5.74 7.28 -20.23
CA LYS A 187 4.53 8.13 -20.13
C LYS A 187 3.89 8.07 -18.77
N ASN A 188 3.23 9.17 -18.43
CA ASN A 188 2.31 9.26 -17.30
C ASN A 188 0.90 9.54 -17.85
N VAL A 189 -0.10 8.84 -17.33
CA VAL A 189 -1.51 9.04 -17.71
C VAL A 189 -2.34 9.05 -16.43
N ILE A 190 -3.22 10.04 -16.33
CA ILE A 190 -4.29 10.10 -15.34
C ILE A 190 -5.56 10.40 -16.11
N ASN A 191 -6.48 9.44 -16.12
CA ASN A 191 -7.77 9.59 -16.80
C ASN A 191 -8.87 9.84 -15.77
N GLU A 192 -9.75 10.78 -16.10
CA GLU A 192 -10.97 11.09 -15.35
C GLU A 192 -10.73 11.28 -13.84
N PHE A 193 -9.71 12.08 -13.52
CA PHE A 193 -9.48 12.45 -12.12
C PHE A 193 -10.61 13.36 -11.64
N ASN A 194 -11.26 12.96 -10.56
CA ASN A 194 -12.28 13.73 -9.86
C ASN A 194 -11.84 13.93 -8.41
N TRP A 195 -11.81 15.17 -8.00
CA TRP A 195 -11.60 15.56 -6.61
C TRP A 195 -12.78 16.37 -6.11
N LYS A 196 -13.20 16.11 -4.89
CA LYS A 196 -14.24 16.84 -4.21
C LYS A 196 -13.82 17.13 -2.77
N SER A 197 -14.01 18.39 -2.35
CA SER A 197 -13.82 18.80 -0.96
C SER A 197 -14.84 19.90 -0.64
N GLY A 198 -15.76 19.64 0.28
CA GLY A 198 -16.88 20.53 0.56
C GLY A 198 -17.69 20.82 -0.73
N ASN A 199 -17.73 22.08 -1.14
CA ASN A 199 -18.40 22.54 -2.36
C ASN A 199 -17.47 22.65 -3.57
N SER A 200 -16.17 22.39 -3.40
CA SER A 200 -15.19 22.48 -4.48
C SER A 200 -15.08 21.15 -5.21
N ILE A 201 -15.03 21.21 -6.54
CA ILE A 201 -14.87 20.05 -7.41
C ILE A 201 -13.77 20.39 -8.40
N LEU A 202 -12.83 19.47 -8.61
CA LEU A 202 -11.81 19.56 -9.65
C LEU A 202 -11.86 18.29 -10.50
N ARG A 203 -11.94 18.44 -11.82
CA ARG A 203 -11.89 17.34 -12.78
C ARG A 203 -10.84 17.61 -13.83
N PHE A 204 -9.98 16.64 -14.07
CA PHE A 204 -8.98 16.77 -15.12
C PHE A 204 -8.56 15.41 -15.71
N ASN A 205 -7.95 15.51 -16.88
CA ASN A 205 -7.18 14.44 -17.51
C ASN A 205 -5.74 14.92 -17.69
N LEU A 206 -4.78 14.07 -17.44
CA LEU A 206 -3.36 14.33 -17.68
C LEU A 206 -2.79 13.24 -18.57
N MET A 207 -2.08 13.65 -19.62
CA MET A 207 -1.24 12.78 -20.43
C MET A 207 0.12 13.46 -20.60
N GLN A 208 1.18 12.78 -20.21
CA GLN A 208 2.55 13.27 -20.39
C GLN A 208 3.39 12.18 -21.06
N ASN A 209 4.02 12.52 -22.17
CA ASN A 209 5.02 11.68 -22.83
C ASN A 209 6.41 12.13 -22.38
N LEU A 210 7.10 11.26 -21.63
CA LEU A 210 8.41 11.58 -21.05
C LEU A 210 9.53 11.54 -22.09
N LEU A 211 9.36 10.80 -23.18
CA LEU A 211 10.35 10.72 -24.25
C LEU A 211 10.39 12.00 -25.12
N SER A 212 9.21 12.59 -25.41
CA SER A 212 9.11 13.80 -26.21
C SER A 212 9.03 15.08 -25.38
N ASN A 213 8.99 14.95 -24.04
CA ASN A 213 8.76 16.05 -23.10
C ASN A 213 7.48 16.88 -23.42
N GLN A 214 6.48 16.21 -23.99
CA GLN A 214 5.19 16.79 -24.33
C GLN A 214 4.14 16.31 -23.34
N GLY A 215 3.23 17.20 -22.98
CA GLY A 215 2.13 16.86 -22.07
C GLY A 215 0.87 17.63 -22.43
N GLU A 216 -0.28 17.05 -22.12
CA GLU A 216 -1.59 17.67 -22.23
C GLU A 216 -2.28 17.56 -20.87
N LEU A 217 -2.73 18.69 -20.34
CA LEU A 217 -3.60 18.76 -19.18
C LEU A 217 -4.93 19.38 -19.63
N LYS A 218 -6.01 18.61 -19.50
CA LYS A 218 -7.38 19.09 -19.74
C LYS A 218 -8.09 19.21 -18.40
N ILE A 219 -8.42 20.43 -18.00
CA ILE A 219 -9.27 20.72 -16.85
C ILE A 219 -10.70 20.78 -17.36
N ASN A 220 -11.55 19.87 -16.86
CA ASN A 220 -12.93 19.74 -17.34
C ASN A 220 -13.92 20.52 -16.46
N ASP A 221 -13.56 20.78 -15.18
CA ASP A 221 -14.41 21.51 -14.24
C ASP A 221 -13.56 22.07 -13.09
N PHE A 222 -14.01 23.20 -12.52
CA PHE A 222 -13.29 23.89 -11.45
C PHE A 222 -14.26 24.39 -10.39
#